data_86894c48f4e36f305670468670e5ed0d
#
_entry.id   86894c48f4e36f305670468670e5ed0d
#
_cell.length_a   1.000
_cell.length_b   1.000
_cell.length_c   1.000
_cell.angle_alpha   90.00
_cell.angle_beta   90.00
_cell.angle_gamma   90.00
#
_symmetry.space_group_name_H-M   'P 1'
#
loop_
_entity.id
_entity.type
_entity.pdbx_description
1 polymer ?
#
loop_
_entity_poly.entity_id
_entity_poly.type
_entity_poly.pdbx_seq_one_letter_code
_entity_poly.pdbx_strand_id
1 'polypeptide(L)'
;NADNLRYPASLTKIMTLYLLFEDITAGHLTLRSRIPVSKVAAGRSPSKLYLKPGQSVSVEQAIHALVTKSANDVATAVAEKLGGSERSFAKRMTRKARALGMSRTTFRNASGLPHSKQLSTARDMARLAIAMRRDFPQYFKYFSTKSFNWNGRKFGNHNKLLSKFNGTDGIKTGYINASGFNLVATVTRNNVRLIGVVFGGKTSRSRDAHMMDILERQFKRIKPVQANQQLTAMPTKLPTTTPKRISDLPEVKPQTKQITVKRL
;
A
#
# COMPACT_ATOMS: atom_id res chain seq x y z
N ASN A 1 -11.98 7.20 17.25
CA ASN A 1 -12.75 6.61 16.13
C ASN A 1 -11.87 5.84 15.11
N ALA A 2 -10.64 5.44 15.50
CA ALA A 2 -9.71 4.79 14.59
C ALA A 2 -10.19 3.41 14.09
N ASP A 3 -11.03 2.76 14.86
CA ASP A 3 -11.48 1.39 14.65
C ASP A 3 -12.92 1.26 14.11
N ASN A 4 -13.59 2.38 13.86
CA ASN A 4 -14.93 2.36 13.26
C ASN A 4 -14.86 1.87 11.82
N LEU A 5 -15.76 0.93 11.47
CA LEU A 5 -15.90 0.43 10.10
C LEU A 5 -16.38 1.54 9.16
N ARG A 6 -15.70 1.69 8.04
CA ARG A 6 -15.97 2.67 6.99
C ARG A 6 -15.76 2.06 5.62
N TYR A 7 -16.41 2.60 4.62
CA TYR A 7 -16.16 2.23 3.23
C TYR A 7 -14.85 2.87 2.76
N PRO A 8 -13.85 2.07 2.35
CA PRO A 8 -12.55 2.61 1.93
C PRO A 8 -12.61 3.39 0.61
N ALA A 9 -13.63 3.15 -0.22
CA ALA A 9 -13.66 3.67 -1.58
C ALA A 9 -12.32 3.39 -2.29
N SER A 10 -11.80 4.33 -3.08
CA SER A 10 -10.53 4.13 -3.81
C SER A 10 -9.27 4.03 -2.94
N LEU A 11 -9.35 4.13 -1.60
CA LEU A 11 -8.23 3.72 -0.74
C LEU A 11 -7.92 2.22 -0.89
N THR A 12 -8.91 1.42 -1.31
CA THR A 12 -8.78 0.00 -1.70
C THR A 12 -7.60 -0.24 -2.66
N LYS A 13 -7.36 0.70 -3.58
CA LYS A 13 -6.28 0.60 -4.56
C LYS A 13 -4.87 0.59 -3.94
N ILE A 14 -4.72 0.99 -2.68
CA ILE A 14 -3.46 0.83 -1.95
C ILE A 14 -3.14 -0.66 -1.80
N MET A 15 -4.13 -1.51 -1.46
CA MET A 15 -3.93 -2.95 -1.39
C MET A 15 -3.73 -3.58 -2.78
N THR A 16 -4.41 -3.06 -3.80
CA THR A 16 -4.20 -3.50 -5.20
C THR A 16 -2.75 -3.24 -5.64
N LEU A 17 -2.22 -2.05 -5.36
CA LEU A 17 -0.82 -1.71 -5.61
C LEU A 17 0.15 -2.52 -4.74
N TYR A 18 -0.21 -2.79 -3.48
CA TYR A 18 0.61 -3.63 -2.59
C TYR A 18 0.84 -5.02 -3.19
N LEU A 19 -0.23 -5.69 -3.65
CA LEU A 19 -0.13 -7.01 -4.26
C LEU A 19 0.55 -6.97 -5.64
N LEU A 20 0.39 -5.88 -6.39
CA LEU A 20 1.12 -5.68 -7.65
C LEU A 20 2.62 -5.54 -7.40
N PHE A 21 3.03 -4.76 -6.39
CA PHE A 21 4.45 -4.63 -6.02
C PHE A 21 5.01 -5.93 -5.45
N GLU A 22 4.22 -6.70 -4.71
CA GLU A 22 4.60 -8.03 -4.24
C GLU A 22 4.93 -8.96 -5.43
N ASP A 23 4.07 -9.02 -6.44
CA ASP A 23 4.29 -9.85 -7.64
C ASP A 23 5.47 -9.36 -8.51
N ILE A 24 5.73 -8.06 -8.55
CA ILE A 24 6.93 -7.51 -9.22
C ILE A 24 8.19 -7.91 -8.42
N THR A 25 8.17 -7.77 -7.11
CA THR A 25 9.33 -8.10 -6.25
C THR A 25 9.63 -9.60 -6.26
N ALA A 26 8.60 -10.44 -6.39
CA ALA A 26 8.74 -11.89 -6.56
C ALA A 26 9.20 -12.32 -7.97
N GLY A 27 9.37 -11.38 -8.91
CA GLY A 27 9.80 -11.68 -10.28
C GLY A 27 8.70 -12.22 -11.20
N HIS A 28 7.45 -12.31 -10.74
CA HIS A 28 6.33 -12.77 -11.56
C HIS A 28 5.97 -11.78 -12.66
N LEU A 29 6.27 -10.50 -12.45
CA LEU A 29 6.06 -9.41 -13.39
C LEU A 29 7.26 -8.46 -13.40
N THR A 30 7.39 -7.71 -14.51
CA THR A 30 8.28 -6.55 -14.60
C THR A 30 7.44 -5.29 -14.84
N LEU A 31 8.03 -4.11 -14.71
CA LEU A 31 7.36 -2.84 -15.05
C LEU A 31 6.90 -2.78 -16.52
N ARG A 32 7.56 -3.55 -17.41
CA ARG A 32 7.23 -3.64 -18.84
C ARG A 32 6.16 -4.70 -19.15
N SER A 33 5.88 -5.63 -18.25
CA SER A 33 4.86 -6.67 -18.43
C SER A 33 3.52 -6.07 -18.82
N ARG A 34 2.79 -6.73 -19.72
CA ARG A 34 1.50 -6.25 -20.24
C ARG A 34 0.34 -6.80 -19.43
N ILE A 35 -0.60 -5.93 -19.11
CA ILE A 35 -1.85 -6.24 -18.42
C ILE A 35 -2.98 -6.09 -19.45
N PRO A 36 -3.62 -7.19 -19.86
CA PRO A 36 -4.71 -7.16 -20.82
C PRO A 36 -5.97 -6.57 -20.19
N VAL A 37 -6.80 -5.93 -21.02
CA VAL A 37 -8.06 -5.31 -20.60
C VAL A 37 -9.23 -6.15 -21.12
N SER A 38 -9.96 -6.76 -20.20
CA SER A 38 -11.17 -7.53 -20.50
C SER A 38 -12.38 -6.60 -20.78
N LYS A 39 -13.45 -7.18 -21.30
CA LYS A 39 -14.76 -6.49 -21.39
C LYS A 39 -15.26 -6.03 -20.02
N VAL A 40 -15.03 -6.84 -18.97
CA VAL A 40 -15.42 -6.51 -17.58
C VAL A 40 -14.64 -5.30 -17.06
N ALA A 41 -13.31 -5.30 -17.23
CA ALA A 41 -12.46 -4.17 -16.83
C ALA A 41 -12.85 -2.88 -17.57
N ALA A 42 -12.99 -2.92 -18.90
CA ALA A 42 -13.38 -1.78 -19.71
C ALA A 42 -14.76 -1.21 -19.34
N GLY A 43 -15.71 -2.07 -18.92
CA GLY A 43 -17.05 -1.71 -18.51
C GLY A 43 -17.15 -1.05 -17.12
N ARG A 44 -16.06 -0.95 -16.35
CA ARG A 44 -16.13 -0.37 -14.99
C ARG A 44 -16.55 1.09 -14.99
N SER A 45 -17.33 1.45 -13.96
CA SER A 45 -17.74 2.84 -13.73
C SER A 45 -16.56 3.79 -13.49
N PRO A 46 -16.65 5.07 -13.87
CA PRO A 46 -15.59 6.05 -13.61
C PRO A 46 -15.26 6.18 -12.10
N SER A 47 -14.05 6.64 -11.74
CA SER A 47 -12.95 7.17 -12.56
C SER A 47 -12.21 6.07 -13.31
N LYS A 48 -11.86 6.30 -14.60
CA LYS A 48 -11.20 5.29 -15.43
C LYS A 48 -10.38 5.94 -16.57
N LEU A 49 -9.53 5.17 -17.24
CA LEU A 49 -8.79 5.61 -18.43
C LEU A 49 -9.61 5.46 -19.72
N TYR A 50 -10.77 4.84 -19.67
CA TYR A 50 -11.62 4.50 -20.82
C TYR A 50 -10.93 3.54 -21.80
N LEU A 51 -10.28 2.53 -21.23
CA LEU A 51 -9.65 1.46 -21.99
C LEU A 51 -10.70 0.63 -22.75
N LYS A 52 -10.32 0.18 -23.95
CA LYS A 52 -11.17 -0.72 -24.77
C LYS A 52 -10.83 -2.18 -24.49
N PRO A 53 -11.80 -3.10 -24.60
CA PRO A 53 -11.52 -4.53 -24.55
C PRO A 53 -10.45 -4.92 -25.58
N GLY A 54 -9.52 -5.80 -25.19
CA GLY A 54 -8.40 -6.23 -26.04
C GLY A 54 -7.18 -5.30 -26.02
N GLN A 55 -7.31 -4.06 -25.53
CA GLN A 55 -6.16 -3.22 -25.24
C GLN A 55 -5.34 -3.79 -24.09
N SER A 56 -4.13 -3.28 -23.92
CA SER A 56 -3.30 -3.60 -22.76
C SER A 56 -2.52 -2.36 -22.29
N VAL A 57 -2.19 -2.34 -21.02
CA VAL A 57 -1.30 -1.33 -20.41
C VAL A 57 -0.07 -2.00 -19.84
N SER A 58 1.08 -1.30 -19.78
CA SER A 58 2.22 -1.82 -19.03
C SER A 58 1.92 -1.75 -17.52
N VAL A 59 2.63 -2.56 -16.73
CA VAL A 59 2.56 -2.51 -15.27
C VAL A 59 2.88 -1.10 -14.78
N GLU A 60 3.89 -0.44 -15.32
CA GLU A 60 4.24 0.94 -14.93
C GLU A 60 3.11 1.93 -15.25
N GLN A 61 2.51 1.84 -16.44
CA GLN A 61 1.33 2.64 -16.80
C GLN A 61 0.15 2.38 -15.86
N ALA A 62 -0.05 1.11 -15.47
CA ALA A 62 -1.09 0.75 -14.50
C ALA A 62 -0.84 1.39 -13.13
N ILE A 63 0.41 1.37 -12.63
CA ILE A 63 0.78 2.02 -11.37
C ILE A 63 0.44 3.52 -11.43
N HIS A 64 0.91 4.22 -12.47
CA HIS A 64 0.63 5.65 -12.64
C HIS A 64 -0.87 5.95 -12.73
N ALA A 65 -1.63 5.16 -13.48
CA ALA A 65 -3.07 5.31 -13.62
C ALA A 65 -3.82 5.09 -12.29
N LEU A 66 -3.41 4.09 -11.49
CA LEU A 66 -3.99 3.80 -10.19
C LEU A 66 -3.71 4.91 -9.18
N VAL A 67 -2.49 5.46 -9.17
CA VAL A 67 -2.06 6.49 -8.22
C VAL A 67 -2.69 7.85 -8.57
N THR A 68 -2.62 8.28 -9.83
CA THR A 68 -3.05 9.64 -10.24
C THR A 68 -4.54 9.71 -10.54
N LYS A 69 -4.99 8.98 -11.57
CA LYS A 69 -6.37 8.99 -12.07
C LYS A 69 -7.31 8.14 -11.21
N SER A 70 -6.75 7.23 -10.39
CA SER A 70 -7.57 6.29 -9.62
C SER A 70 -8.43 5.36 -10.51
N ALA A 71 -7.87 4.91 -11.64
CA ALA A 71 -8.57 4.24 -12.73
C ALA A 71 -9.17 2.89 -12.28
N ASN A 72 -10.49 2.75 -12.38
CA ASN A 72 -11.21 1.53 -11.96
C ASN A 72 -11.06 0.40 -12.97
N ASP A 73 -11.06 0.72 -14.26
CA ASP A 73 -10.78 -0.23 -15.36
C ASP A 73 -9.40 -0.86 -15.19
N VAL A 74 -8.38 -0.06 -14.92
CA VAL A 74 -7.02 -0.55 -14.66
C VAL A 74 -6.97 -1.39 -13.38
N ALA A 75 -7.66 -1.01 -12.30
CA ALA A 75 -7.69 -1.80 -11.07
C ALA A 75 -8.28 -3.19 -11.29
N THR A 76 -9.36 -3.29 -12.07
CA THR A 76 -9.98 -4.58 -12.42
C THR A 76 -9.05 -5.39 -13.33
N ALA A 77 -8.41 -4.78 -14.35
CA ALA A 77 -7.46 -5.46 -15.23
C ALA A 77 -6.25 -6.04 -14.44
N VAL A 78 -5.70 -5.27 -13.48
CA VAL A 78 -4.66 -5.75 -12.56
C VAL A 78 -5.17 -6.94 -11.75
N ALA A 79 -6.39 -6.86 -11.21
CA ALA A 79 -6.97 -7.93 -10.42
C ALA A 79 -7.17 -9.22 -11.23
N GLU A 80 -7.62 -9.12 -12.47
CA GLU A 80 -7.77 -10.25 -13.38
C GLU A 80 -6.41 -10.87 -13.73
N LYS A 81 -5.41 -10.03 -14.02
CA LYS A 81 -4.03 -10.49 -14.31
C LYS A 81 -3.42 -11.25 -13.13
N LEU A 82 -3.57 -10.75 -11.89
CA LEU A 82 -2.91 -11.31 -10.72
C LEU A 82 -3.72 -12.40 -10.00
N GLY A 83 -5.01 -12.47 -10.23
CA GLY A 83 -5.91 -13.38 -9.52
C GLY A 83 -6.75 -14.28 -10.41
N GLY A 84 -6.59 -14.21 -11.73
CA GLY A 84 -7.45 -14.89 -12.71
C GLY A 84 -8.87 -14.29 -12.79
N SER A 85 -9.35 -13.71 -11.70
CA SER A 85 -10.61 -12.96 -11.62
C SER A 85 -10.56 -11.93 -10.50
N GLU A 86 -11.34 -10.84 -10.63
CA GLU A 86 -11.43 -9.83 -9.56
C GLU A 86 -11.94 -10.44 -8.23
N ARG A 87 -12.85 -11.42 -8.29
CA ARG A 87 -13.35 -12.12 -7.10
C ARG A 87 -12.24 -12.88 -6.37
N SER A 88 -11.42 -13.64 -7.10
CA SER A 88 -10.28 -14.37 -6.55
C SER A 88 -9.25 -13.41 -5.98
N PHE A 89 -8.94 -12.33 -6.71
CA PHE A 89 -8.03 -11.29 -6.27
C PHE A 89 -8.52 -10.60 -4.99
N ALA A 90 -9.81 -10.28 -4.86
CA ALA A 90 -10.39 -9.70 -3.65
C ALA A 90 -10.26 -10.64 -2.42
N LYS A 91 -10.33 -11.96 -2.62
CA LYS A 91 -10.01 -12.93 -1.57
C LYS A 91 -8.52 -12.86 -1.19
N ARG A 92 -7.60 -12.77 -2.18
CA ARG A 92 -6.15 -12.58 -1.94
C ARG A 92 -5.89 -11.27 -1.18
N MET A 93 -6.53 -10.16 -1.56
CA MET A 93 -6.46 -8.88 -0.84
C MET A 93 -6.88 -9.01 0.62
N THR A 94 -7.97 -9.74 0.89
CA THR A 94 -8.48 -9.93 2.26
C THR A 94 -7.54 -10.81 3.09
N ARG A 95 -6.99 -11.89 2.51
CA ARG A 95 -5.96 -12.71 3.19
C ARG A 95 -4.72 -11.89 3.51
N LYS A 96 -4.22 -11.09 2.56
CA LYS A 96 -3.09 -10.19 2.78
C LYS A 96 -3.39 -9.17 3.87
N ALA A 97 -4.59 -8.59 3.89
CA ALA A 97 -5.02 -7.70 4.96
C ALA A 97 -4.90 -8.36 6.35
N ARG A 98 -5.36 -9.61 6.50
CA ARG A 98 -5.20 -10.36 7.77
C ARG A 98 -3.73 -10.56 8.13
N ALA A 99 -2.89 -10.93 7.16
CA ALA A 99 -1.44 -11.11 7.38
C ALA A 99 -0.74 -9.80 7.80
N LEU A 100 -1.25 -8.65 7.37
CA LEU A 100 -0.76 -7.33 7.78
C LEU A 100 -1.39 -6.80 9.09
N GLY A 101 -2.18 -7.63 9.79
CA GLY A 101 -2.85 -7.24 11.03
C GLY A 101 -4.07 -6.32 10.81
N MET A 102 -4.58 -6.19 9.59
CA MET A 102 -5.80 -5.44 9.27
C MET A 102 -7.04 -6.30 9.60
N SER A 103 -7.28 -6.54 10.88
CA SER A 103 -8.27 -7.51 11.36
C SER A 103 -9.72 -7.15 11.01
N ARG A 104 -10.01 -5.87 10.80
CA ARG A 104 -11.36 -5.35 10.50
C ARG A 104 -11.57 -4.96 9.04
N THR A 105 -10.69 -5.40 8.12
CA THR A 105 -10.76 -5.05 6.70
C THR A 105 -11.19 -6.24 5.86
N THR A 106 -12.18 -6.03 4.99
CA THR A 106 -12.62 -7.00 3.99
C THR A 106 -12.69 -6.31 2.62
N PHE A 107 -12.03 -6.87 1.63
CA PHE A 107 -12.09 -6.42 0.25
C PHE A 107 -13.04 -7.31 -0.58
N ARG A 108 -13.77 -6.69 -1.53
CA ARG A 108 -14.72 -7.36 -2.44
C ARG A 108 -14.44 -7.07 -3.91
N ASN A 109 -13.68 -6.01 -4.19
CA ASN A 109 -13.18 -5.66 -5.50
C ASN A 109 -11.83 -4.94 -5.37
N ALA A 110 -11.14 -4.73 -6.49
CA ALA A 110 -9.82 -4.12 -6.53
C ALA A 110 -9.84 -2.58 -6.59
N SER A 111 -10.99 -2.01 -6.93
CA SER A 111 -11.11 -0.59 -7.26
C SER A 111 -11.62 0.27 -6.10
N GLY A 112 -12.41 -0.31 -5.20
CA GLY A 112 -13.13 0.43 -4.17
C GLY A 112 -14.50 0.91 -4.61
N LEU A 113 -15.02 0.41 -5.73
CA LEU A 113 -16.42 0.60 -6.13
C LEU A 113 -17.38 0.10 -5.03
N PRO A 114 -18.59 0.65 -4.94
CA PRO A 114 -19.52 0.34 -3.87
C PRO A 114 -19.80 -1.16 -3.71
N HIS A 115 -19.70 -1.63 -2.47
CA HIS A 115 -20.12 -2.97 -2.07
C HIS A 115 -20.35 -2.97 -0.55
N SER A 116 -21.51 -3.42 -0.08
CA SER A 116 -21.92 -3.34 1.33
C SER A 116 -20.96 -4.02 2.30
N LYS A 117 -20.31 -5.11 1.88
CA LYS A 117 -19.36 -5.89 2.69
C LYS A 117 -17.89 -5.49 2.47
N GLN A 118 -17.59 -4.40 1.74
CA GLN A 118 -16.24 -3.88 1.57
C GLN A 118 -15.97 -2.79 2.58
N LEU A 119 -15.37 -3.15 3.70
CA LEU A 119 -15.19 -2.29 4.86
C LEU A 119 -13.73 -2.30 5.32
N SER A 120 -13.32 -1.22 5.95
CA SER A 120 -12.01 -1.05 6.58
C SER A 120 -12.12 -0.07 7.76
N THR A 121 -11.00 0.19 8.43
CA THR A 121 -10.87 1.17 9.50
C THR A 121 -9.70 2.11 9.24
N ALA A 122 -9.66 3.26 9.93
CA ALA A 122 -8.52 4.18 9.81
C ALA A 122 -7.22 3.52 10.31
N ARG A 123 -7.29 2.73 11.37
CA ARG A 123 -6.14 1.97 11.90
C ARG A 123 -5.62 0.95 10.88
N ASP A 124 -6.51 0.19 10.26
CA ASP A 124 -6.12 -0.82 9.28
C ASP A 124 -5.50 -0.17 8.02
N MET A 125 -6.06 0.95 7.56
CA MET A 125 -5.48 1.68 6.43
C MET A 125 -4.11 2.30 6.77
N ALA A 126 -3.90 2.72 8.02
CA ALA A 126 -2.58 3.16 8.48
C ALA A 126 -1.57 1.99 8.51
N ARG A 127 -1.98 0.80 8.97
CA ARG A 127 -1.15 -0.42 8.90
C ARG A 127 -0.73 -0.75 7.48
N LEU A 128 -1.67 -0.68 6.53
CA LEU A 128 -1.37 -0.90 5.11
C LEU A 128 -0.37 0.13 4.56
N ALA A 129 -0.51 1.39 4.95
CA ALA A 129 0.42 2.45 4.53
C ALA A 129 1.84 2.25 5.11
N ILE A 130 1.93 1.81 6.38
CA ILE A 130 3.20 1.43 7.03
C ILE A 130 3.83 0.25 6.29
N ALA A 131 3.07 -0.81 6.05
CA ALA A 131 3.53 -2.01 5.35
C ALA A 131 3.99 -1.67 3.92
N MET A 132 3.23 -0.87 3.18
CA MET A 132 3.60 -0.41 1.84
C MET A 132 4.99 0.24 1.80
N ARG A 133 5.27 1.10 2.76
CA ARG A 133 6.57 1.80 2.84
C ARG A 133 7.69 0.88 3.28
N ARG A 134 7.43 -0.02 4.23
CA ARG A 134 8.40 -0.98 4.78
C ARG A 134 8.82 -2.00 3.73
N ASP A 135 7.82 -2.58 3.04
CA ASP A 135 8.03 -3.76 2.18
C ASP A 135 8.42 -3.36 0.75
N PHE A 136 8.02 -2.17 0.30
CA PHE A 136 8.24 -1.70 -1.07
C PHE A 136 8.79 -0.26 -1.13
N PRO A 137 9.89 0.05 -0.42
CA PRO A 137 10.46 1.40 -0.40
C PRO A 137 10.86 1.90 -1.80
N GLN A 138 11.32 1.00 -2.69
CA GLN A 138 11.74 1.31 -4.07
C GLN A 138 10.58 1.77 -4.96
N TYR A 139 9.34 1.31 -4.69
CA TYR A 139 8.14 1.67 -5.44
C TYR A 139 7.35 2.81 -4.79
N PHE A 140 7.70 3.20 -3.56
CA PHE A 140 6.96 4.22 -2.83
C PHE A 140 6.96 5.59 -3.54
N LYS A 141 8.00 5.89 -4.31
CA LYS A 141 8.12 7.09 -5.14
C LYS A 141 6.94 7.34 -6.09
N TYR A 142 6.28 6.28 -6.55
CA TYR A 142 5.12 6.43 -7.44
C TYR A 142 3.96 7.18 -6.80
N PHE A 143 3.79 7.12 -5.46
CA PHE A 143 2.71 7.82 -4.76
C PHE A 143 2.86 9.35 -4.76
N SER A 144 4.06 9.87 -5.03
CA SER A 144 4.34 11.30 -5.18
C SER A 144 4.14 11.82 -6.61
N THR A 145 3.77 10.96 -7.57
CA THR A 145 3.50 11.35 -8.96
C THR A 145 2.38 12.40 -9.03
N LYS A 146 2.70 13.61 -9.48
CA LYS A 146 1.74 14.73 -9.57
C LYS A 146 0.78 14.60 -10.74
N SER A 147 1.24 14.04 -11.87
CA SER A 147 0.43 13.84 -13.07
C SER A 147 0.96 12.69 -13.91
N PHE A 148 0.10 12.16 -14.78
CA PHE A 148 0.39 11.08 -15.71
C PHE A 148 -0.24 11.39 -17.07
N ASN A 149 0.52 11.16 -18.13
CA ASN A 149 0.05 11.33 -19.51
C ASN A 149 -0.37 9.98 -20.09
N TRP A 150 -1.58 9.92 -20.66
CA TRP A 150 -2.12 8.74 -21.32
C TRP A 150 -2.84 9.18 -22.60
N ASN A 151 -2.42 8.63 -23.75
CA ASN A 151 -3.00 8.95 -25.06
C ASN A 151 -3.18 10.47 -25.29
N GLY A 152 -2.11 11.24 -25.07
CA GLY A 152 -2.11 12.70 -25.25
C GLY A 152 -2.84 13.50 -24.17
N ARG A 153 -3.50 12.84 -23.20
CA ARG A 153 -4.25 13.51 -22.12
C ARG A 153 -3.46 13.46 -20.81
N LYS A 154 -3.34 14.60 -20.14
CA LYS A 154 -2.74 14.74 -18.82
C LYS A 154 -3.76 14.53 -17.72
N PHE A 155 -3.51 13.59 -16.82
CA PHE A 155 -4.32 13.32 -15.63
C PHE A 155 -3.56 13.74 -14.38
N GLY A 156 -4.10 14.70 -13.62
CA GLY A 156 -3.53 15.14 -12.36
C GLY A 156 -3.85 14.17 -11.22
N ASN A 157 -2.96 14.13 -10.22
CA ASN A 157 -3.22 13.38 -9.00
C ASN A 157 -4.37 14.02 -8.19
N HIS A 158 -5.26 13.18 -7.68
CA HIS A 158 -6.36 13.64 -6.83
C HIS A 158 -5.90 14.04 -5.42
N ASN A 159 -4.72 13.63 -4.99
CA ASN A 159 -4.11 14.04 -3.72
C ASN A 159 -3.48 15.43 -3.84
N LYS A 160 -4.25 16.47 -3.51
CA LYS A 160 -3.78 17.87 -3.60
C LYS A 160 -2.73 18.23 -2.54
N LEU A 161 -2.56 17.42 -1.48
CA LEU A 161 -1.52 17.66 -0.48
C LEU A 161 -0.12 17.56 -1.07
N LEU A 162 0.08 16.77 -2.14
CA LEU A 162 1.36 16.68 -2.87
C LEU A 162 1.90 18.04 -3.36
N SER A 163 1.02 19.03 -3.51
CA SER A 163 1.40 20.39 -3.92
C SER A 163 1.16 21.44 -2.84
N LYS A 164 0.32 21.13 -1.81
CA LYS A 164 -0.15 22.11 -0.84
C LYS A 164 0.43 21.94 0.55
N PHE A 165 1.03 20.79 0.86
CA PHE A 165 1.52 20.50 2.19
C PHE A 165 2.94 19.94 2.12
N ASN A 166 3.88 20.73 2.64
CA ASN A 166 5.31 20.41 2.55
C ASN A 166 5.65 19.05 3.18
N GLY A 167 6.51 18.30 2.48
CA GLY A 167 6.95 16.97 2.90
C GLY A 167 5.97 15.85 2.53
N THR A 168 4.83 16.12 1.87
CA THR A 168 3.88 15.09 1.41
C THR A 168 4.49 14.27 0.29
N ASP A 169 4.50 12.92 0.45
CA ASP A 169 5.01 11.96 -0.53
C ASP A 169 4.04 10.81 -0.87
N GLY A 170 2.77 10.91 -0.42
CA GLY A 170 1.71 9.93 -0.73
C GLY A 170 0.43 10.19 0.03
N ILE A 171 -0.56 9.28 -0.02
CA ILE A 171 -0.63 8.02 -0.78
C ILE A 171 -1.85 8.06 -1.70
N LYS A 172 -3.10 8.18 -1.14
CA LYS A 172 -4.31 7.99 -1.95
C LYS A 172 -5.53 8.66 -1.38
N THR A 173 -6.36 9.19 -2.28
CA THR A 173 -7.72 9.68 -1.99
C THR A 173 -8.76 8.64 -2.35
N GLY A 174 -9.95 8.73 -1.75
CA GLY A 174 -11.12 7.93 -2.09
C GLY A 174 -12.41 8.72 -1.91
N TYR A 175 -13.42 8.39 -2.70
CA TYR A 175 -14.76 8.93 -2.57
C TYR A 175 -15.78 7.95 -3.13
N ILE A 176 -16.84 7.71 -2.41
CA ILE A 176 -18.15 7.24 -2.85
C ILE A 176 -19.20 7.96 -2.00
N ASN A 177 -20.44 8.06 -2.47
CA ASN A 177 -21.50 8.76 -1.73
C ASN A 177 -21.63 8.24 -0.29
N ALA A 178 -21.57 6.93 -0.09
CA ALA A 178 -21.70 6.29 1.24
C ALA A 178 -20.51 6.53 2.17
N SER A 179 -19.33 6.91 1.67
CA SER A 179 -18.15 7.15 2.51
C SER A 179 -17.83 8.61 2.74
N GLY A 180 -18.31 9.52 1.88
CA GLY A 180 -17.71 10.84 1.78
C GLY A 180 -16.26 10.81 1.28
N PHE A 181 -15.52 11.88 1.51
CA PHE A 181 -14.14 12.05 1.02
C PHE A 181 -13.12 11.46 1.99
N ASN A 182 -12.32 10.51 1.50
CA ASN A 182 -11.31 9.79 2.26
C ASN A 182 -9.89 10.18 1.81
N LEU A 183 -8.90 10.04 2.70
CA LEU A 183 -7.48 10.25 2.40
C LEU A 183 -6.60 9.42 3.32
N VAL A 184 -5.61 8.76 2.74
CA VAL A 184 -4.39 8.33 3.42
C VAL A 184 -3.27 9.22 2.92
N ALA A 185 -2.60 9.91 3.83
CA ALA A 185 -1.46 10.77 3.51
C ALA A 185 -0.22 10.33 4.29
N THR A 186 0.95 10.51 3.66
CA THR A 186 2.25 10.41 4.31
C THR A 186 3.00 11.71 4.13
N VAL A 187 3.65 12.14 5.19
CA VAL A 187 4.40 13.39 5.22
C VAL A 187 5.70 13.19 6.01
N THR A 188 6.81 13.63 5.44
CA THR A 188 8.12 13.58 6.09
C THR A 188 8.67 14.98 6.26
N ARG A 189 9.04 15.34 7.51
CA ARG A 189 9.74 16.60 7.85
C ARG A 189 10.79 16.29 8.90
N ASN A 190 11.98 16.87 8.77
CA ASN A 190 13.05 16.74 9.76
C ASN A 190 13.29 15.27 10.19
N ASN A 191 13.36 14.34 9.24
CA ASN A 191 13.51 12.90 9.44
C ASN A 191 12.36 12.21 10.20
N VAL A 192 11.30 12.93 10.54
CA VAL A 192 10.08 12.37 11.13
C VAL A 192 9.04 12.15 10.04
N ARG A 193 8.50 10.92 9.97
CA ARG A 193 7.42 10.56 9.06
C ARG A 193 6.13 10.35 9.82
N LEU A 194 5.08 11.02 9.38
CA LEU A 194 3.72 10.81 9.87
C LEU A 194 2.85 10.17 8.77
N ILE A 195 1.92 9.34 9.21
CA ILE A 195 0.86 8.77 8.38
C ILE A 195 -0.48 9.21 8.97
N GLY A 196 -1.27 9.92 8.16
CA GLY A 196 -2.61 10.34 8.50
C GLY A 196 -3.67 9.57 7.71
N VAL A 197 -4.79 9.26 8.35
CA VAL A 197 -5.96 8.64 7.71
C VAL A 197 -7.21 9.41 8.10
N VAL A 198 -7.93 9.90 7.10
CA VAL A 198 -9.22 10.58 7.27
C VAL A 198 -10.28 9.86 6.45
N PHE A 199 -11.40 9.53 7.07
CA PHE A 199 -12.62 9.05 6.44
C PHE A 199 -13.76 10.04 6.61
N GLY A 200 -14.64 10.13 5.62
CA GLY A 200 -15.94 10.79 5.78
C GLY A 200 -15.91 12.32 5.71
N GLY A 201 -14.94 12.93 5.05
CA GLY A 201 -14.95 14.37 4.82
C GLY A 201 -16.18 14.80 3.99
N LYS A 202 -16.79 15.92 4.34
CA LYS A 202 -17.95 16.45 3.59
C LYS A 202 -17.57 16.89 2.17
N THR A 203 -16.41 17.47 1.99
CA THR A 203 -15.83 17.89 0.71
C THR A 203 -14.37 17.49 0.63
N SER A 204 -13.80 17.49 -0.57
CA SER A 204 -12.35 17.28 -0.74
C SER A 204 -11.53 18.36 -0.03
N ARG A 205 -12.00 19.64 -0.03
CA ARG A 205 -11.33 20.76 0.64
C ARG A 205 -11.33 20.58 2.16
N SER A 206 -12.48 20.25 2.77
CA SER A 206 -12.58 20.07 4.23
C SER A 206 -11.79 18.86 4.70
N ARG A 207 -11.78 17.74 3.93
CA ARG A 207 -10.94 16.58 4.19
C ARG A 207 -9.45 16.93 4.16
N ASP A 208 -8.99 17.69 3.16
CA ASP A 208 -7.60 18.11 3.03
C ASP A 208 -7.19 19.03 4.18
N ALA A 209 -8.04 20.03 4.51
CA ALA A 209 -7.79 20.93 5.62
C ALA A 209 -7.69 20.18 6.97
N HIS A 210 -8.60 19.24 7.22
CA HIS A 210 -8.58 18.42 8.44
C HIS A 210 -7.32 17.54 8.51
N MET A 211 -6.90 16.94 7.39
CA MET A 211 -5.67 16.15 7.33
C MET A 211 -4.44 17.01 7.64
N MET A 212 -4.33 18.19 7.03
CA MET A 212 -3.21 19.11 7.28
C MET A 212 -3.17 19.56 8.75
N ASP A 213 -4.32 19.89 9.34
CA ASP A 213 -4.43 20.28 10.76
C ASP A 213 -3.98 19.13 11.70
N ILE A 214 -4.44 17.90 11.47
CA ILE A 214 -4.01 16.74 12.27
C ILE A 214 -2.50 16.55 12.19
N LEU A 215 -1.94 16.57 10.98
CA LEU A 215 -0.51 16.33 10.76
C LEU A 215 0.33 17.46 11.36
N GLU A 216 -0.08 18.72 11.18
CA GLU A 216 0.63 19.89 11.74
C GLU A 216 0.67 19.85 13.27
N ARG A 217 -0.47 19.55 13.90
CA ARG A 217 -0.52 19.38 15.36
C ARG A 217 0.39 18.26 15.86
N GLN A 218 0.51 17.16 15.11
CA GLN A 218 1.41 16.07 15.51
C GLN A 218 2.87 16.44 15.33
N PHE A 219 3.25 17.11 14.23
CA PHE A 219 4.63 17.59 14.05
C PHE A 219 5.05 18.56 15.16
N LYS A 220 4.15 19.44 15.63
CA LYS A 220 4.42 20.34 16.76
C LYS A 220 4.62 19.61 18.09
N ARG A 221 4.00 18.43 18.28
CA ARG A 221 4.12 17.62 19.51
C ARG A 221 5.39 16.78 19.54
N ILE A 222 5.91 16.39 18.39
CA ILE A 222 7.14 15.62 18.29
C ILE A 222 8.30 16.57 18.47
N LYS A 223 8.90 16.57 19.67
CA LYS A 223 10.17 17.28 19.91
C LYS A 223 11.20 16.75 18.91
N PRO A 224 12.03 17.61 18.28
CA PRO A 224 13.15 17.13 17.50
C PRO A 224 13.96 16.19 18.39
N VAL A 225 14.21 14.97 17.92
CA VAL A 225 15.24 14.13 18.54
C VAL A 225 16.52 14.92 18.37
N GLN A 226 17.04 15.49 19.45
CA GLN A 226 18.35 16.14 19.43
C GLN A 226 19.33 15.08 18.92
N ALA A 227 20.02 15.40 17.85
CA ALA A 227 21.12 14.60 17.30
C ALA A 227 22.34 14.70 18.23
N ASN A 228 22.15 14.49 19.53
CA ASN A 228 23.14 14.45 20.58
C ASN A 228 22.98 13.16 21.39
N GLN A 229 23.19 12.04 20.73
CA GLN A 229 23.91 10.95 21.34
C GLN A 229 25.09 10.69 20.43
N GLN A 230 26.22 11.21 20.87
CA GLN A 230 27.54 10.85 20.42
C GLN A 230 27.55 9.34 20.11
N LEU A 231 27.84 9.01 18.88
CA LEU A 231 28.48 7.75 18.57
C LEU A 231 29.77 7.74 19.44
N THR A 232 29.64 7.30 20.69
CA THR A 232 30.79 6.83 21.44
C THR A 232 31.43 5.77 20.57
N ALA A 233 32.57 6.09 20.09
CA ALA A 233 33.40 5.24 19.26
C ALA A 233 33.35 3.80 19.83
N MET A 234 32.80 2.88 19.05
CA MET A 234 32.99 1.46 19.31
C MET A 234 34.50 1.25 19.35
N PRO A 235 35.07 0.58 20.38
CA PRO A 235 36.50 0.32 20.47
C PRO A 235 36.90 -0.50 19.24
N THR A 236 37.77 0.06 18.43
CA THR A 236 38.39 -0.56 17.26
C THR A 236 39.41 -1.61 17.70
N LYS A 237 39.02 -2.60 18.48
CA LYS A 237 39.76 -3.82 18.70
C LYS A 237 38.84 -4.99 18.46
N LEU A 238 38.83 -5.49 17.24
CA LEU A 238 38.41 -6.85 16.97
C LEU A 238 39.29 -7.81 17.82
N PRO A 239 38.69 -8.69 18.63
CA PRO A 239 39.45 -9.77 19.20
C PRO A 239 39.92 -10.68 18.05
N THR A 240 41.22 -10.81 17.88
CA THR A 240 41.85 -11.82 17.03
C THR A 240 41.60 -13.20 17.66
N THR A 241 40.47 -13.80 17.35
CA THR A 241 40.24 -15.22 17.61
C THR A 241 40.64 -15.98 16.36
N THR A 242 41.70 -16.71 16.43
CA THR A 242 42.12 -17.70 15.45
C THR A 242 40.99 -18.68 15.21
N PRO A 243 40.60 -18.95 13.94
CA PRO A 243 39.54 -19.89 13.69
C PRO A 243 39.93 -21.30 14.16
N LYS A 244 39.16 -21.87 15.10
CA LYS A 244 39.24 -23.28 15.48
C LYS A 244 38.97 -24.16 14.27
N ARG A 245 39.78 -25.17 14.06
CA ARG A 245 39.59 -26.17 12.99
C ARG A 245 38.30 -26.93 13.23
N ILE A 246 37.64 -27.34 12.14
CA ILE A 246 36.36 -28.09 12.13
C ILE A 246 36.46 -29.43 12.89
N SER A 247 37.70 -29.96 13.14
CA SER A 247 37.99 -31.17 13.94
C SER A 247 37.70 -31.07 15.44
N ASP A 248 37.42 -29.85 15.96
CA ASP A 248 37.34 -29.62 17.42
C ASP A 248 35.89 -29.46 17.93
N LEU A 249 34.88 -29.81 17.12
CA LEU A 249 33.48 -29.78 17.49
C LEU A 249 33.02 -31.16 18.02
N PRO A 250 32.32 -31.25 19.15
CA PRO A 250 31.83 -32.53 19.67
C PRO A 250 30.71 -33.09 18.76
N GLU A 251 30.83 -34.39 18.48
CA GLU A 251 29.87 -35.16 17.70
C GLU A 251 28.46 -35.13 18.35
N VAL A 252 27.44 -34.58 17.65
CA VAL A 252 26.05 -34.62 18.09
C VAL A 252 25.42 -35.92 17.62
N LYS A 253 25.17 -36.85 18.55
CA LYS A 253 24.43 -38.09 18.27
C LYS A 253 22.91 -37.77 18.01
N PRO A 254 22.28 -38.35 16.99
CA PRO A 254 20.87 -38.14 16.71
C PRO A 254 20.01 -38.84 17.78
N GLN A 255 19.16 -38.07 18.49
CA GLN A 255 18.12 -38.62 19.32
C GLN A 255 16.85 -38.89 18.50
N THR A 256 16.59 -40.15 18.21
CA THR A 256 15.33 -40.62 17.61
C THR A 256 14.24 -40.64 18.66
N LYS A 257 13.30 -39.70 18.67
CA LYS A 257 12.04 -39.81 19.41
C LYS A 257 11.01 -40.52 18.57
N GLN A 258 10.65 -41.73 18.97
CA GLN A 258 9.48 -42.48 18.47
C GLN A 258 8.18 -41.77 18.87
N ILE A 259 7.39 -41.37 17.86
CA ILE A 259 6.02 -40.83 18.08
C ILE A 259 5.05 -42.01 17.93
N THR A 260 4.41 -42.44 19.02
CA THR A 260 3.33 -43.42 19.01
C THR A 260 2.03 -42.72 18.66
N VAL A 261 1.45 -43.03 17.52
CA VAL A 261 0.11 -42.57 17.12
C VAL A 261 -0.92 -43.56 17.67
N LYS A 262 -1.75 -43.14 18.65
CA LYS A 262 -2.96 -43.87 19.00
C LYS A 262 -4.11 -43.41 18.09
N ARG A 263 -4.69 -44.38 17.37
CA ARG A 263 -5.99 -44.22 16.69
C ARG A 263 -7.11 -44.27 17.76
N LEU A 264 -8.01 -43.32 17.65
CA LEU A 264 -9.42 -43.44 18.03
C LEU A 264 -10.26 -42.92 16.88
#